data_dc2fc1e5943b4fa7f35261fc59d3e7fe
#
_entry.id   dc2fc1e5943b4fa7f35261fc59d3e7fe
#
_cell.length_a   1.000
_cell.length_b   1.000
_cell.length_c   1.000
_cell.angle_alpha   90.00
_cell.angle_beta   90.00
_cell.angle_gamma   90.00
#
_symmetry.space_group_name_H-M   'P 1'
#
loop_
_entity.id
_entity.type
_entity.pdbx_description
1 polymer ?
#
loop_
_entity_poly.entity_id
_entity_poly.type
_entity_poly.pdbx_seq_one_letter_code
_entity_poly.pdbx_strand_id
1 'polypeptide(L)'
;VYQSRYKNLADELEKLSLASNLSWDITLDLDNQRFIFDVIEGRDITANQDLLPPAIFSVDYDNIGEQRLVESRANYANTAIVAGQGEGVEREVVVVGDVEGLDSFEIFVDARDIENAADLPPRGEQKLSEKQEVFTFDSNVLTDRNLIYEEDFRLGDIVTIQNGEWGVTTDRRITEVTEVYEGTGFKLDVAF
;
A
#
# COMPACT_ATOMS: atom_id res chain seq x y z
N VAL A 1 0.03 20.62 1.39
CA VAL A 1 0.40 20.82 -0.03
C VAL A 1 1.58 19.92 -0.37
N TYR A 2 1.41 19.01 -1.32
CA TYR A 2 2.49 18.13 -1.80
C TYR A 2 3.33 18.84 -2.86
N GLN A 3 4.65 18.77 -2.76
CA GLN A 3 5.57 19.33 -3.75
C GLN A 3 6.66 18.32 -4.06
N SER A 4 6.90 18.08 -5.33
CA SER A 4 7.99 17.24 -5.82
C SER A 4 8.76 17.95 -6.93
N ARG A 5 10.10 17.79 -6.95
CA ARG A 5 10.97 18.35 -8.00
C ARG A 5 12.06 17.34 -8.37
N TYR A 6 12.24 17.12 -9.66
CA TYR A 6 13.35 16.31 -10.21
C TYR A 6 13.43 14.88 -9.69
N LYS A 7 12.29 14.29 -9.32
CA LYS A 7 12.20 12.90 -8.86
C LYS A 7 11.57 12.02 -9.93
N ASN A 8 11.68 10.72 -9.75
CA ASN A 8 10.96 9.76 -10.59
C ASN A 8 9.45 9.91 -10.38
N LEU A 9 8.70 10.00 -11.47
CA LEU A 9 7.24 10.20 -11.39
C LEU A 9 6.53 8.99 -10.79
N ALA A 10 6.95 7.77 -11.14
CA ALA A 10 6.34 6.57 -10.60
C ALA A 10 6.50 6.46 -9.08
N ASP A 11 7.71 6.74 -8.55
CA ASP A 11 7.98 6.73 -7.12
C ASP A 11 7.14 7.79 -6.36
N GLU A 12 6.87 8.93 -7.01
CA GLU A 12 6.05 9.97 -6.39
C GLU A 12 4.55 9.64 -6.45
N LEU A 13 4.10 8.97 -7.53
CA LEU A 13 2.73 8.46 -7.64
C LEU A 13 2.48 7.33 -6.64
N GLU A 14 3.44 6.43 -6.43
CA GLU A 14 3.37 5.38 -5.39
C GLU A 14 3.15 5.99 -4.00
N LYS A 15 3.94 7.00 -3.62
CA LYS A 15 3.76 7.70 -2.33
C LYS A 15 2.39 8.37 -2.21
N LEU A 16 1.89 8.96 -3.28
CA LEU A 16 0.56 9.55 -3.30
C LEU A 16 -0.53 8.48 -3.16
N SER A 17 -0.37 7.34 -3.82
CA SER A 17 -1.27 6.19 -3.70
C SER A 17 -1.35 5.68 -2.27
N LEU A 18 -0.21 5.46 -1.63
CA LEU A 18 -0.14 5.04 -0.23
C LEU A 18 -0.81 6.06 0.72
N ALA A 19 -0.61 7.36 0.48
CA ALA A 19 -1.18 8.42 1.32
C ALA A 19 -2.68 8.65 1.09
N SER A 20 -3.20 8.39 -0.12
CA SER A 20 -4.59 8.64 -0.50
C SER A 20 -5.46 7.40 -0.51
N ASN A 21 -4.86 6.22 -0.41
CA ASN A 21 -5.53 4.93 -0.58
C ASN A 21 -6.20 4.76 -1.97
N LEU A 22 -5.66 5.45 -2.98
CA LEU A 22 -6.06 5.33 -4.38
C LEU A 22 -4.99 4.55 -5.14
N SER A 23 -5.37 3.93 -6.23
CA SER A 23 -4.45 3.29 -7.18
C SER A 23 -4.33 4.14 -8.45
N TRP A 24 -3.36 3.86 -9.28
CA TRP A 24 -3.23 4.46 -10.60
C TRP A 24 -2.81 3.40 -11.62
N ASP A 25 -3.21 3.61 -12.86
CA ASP A 25 -2.88 2.71 -13.97
C ASP A 25 -2.59 3.51 -15.25
N ILE A 26 -1.88 2.88 -16.18
CA ILE A 26 -1.60 3.41 -17.51
C ILE A 26 -1.97 2.36 -18.54
N THR A 27 -3.07 2.57 -19.22
CA THR A 27 -3.53 1.69 -20.30
C THR A 27 -3.13 2.21 -21.68
N LEU A 28 -2.92 1.30 -22.63
CA LEU A 28 -2.63 1.63 -24.01
C LEU A 28 -3.91 1.61 -24.85
N ASP A 29 -4.36 2.78 -25.29
CA ASP A 29 -5.45 2.93 -26.27
C ASP A 29 -4.86 2.77 -27.69
N LEU A 30 -4.99 1.57 -28.24
CA LEU A 30 -4.44 1.23 -29.55
C LEU A 30 -5.15 1.96 -30.69
N ASP A 31 -6.45 2.21 -30.57
CA ASP A 31 -7.25 2.85 -31.60
C ASP A 31 -6.85 4.33 -31.79
N ASN A 32 -6.55 5.01 -30.70
CA ASN A 32 -6.11 6.40 -30.71
C ASN A 32 -4.60 6.58 -30.56
N GLN A 33 -3.83 5.49 -30.48
CA GLN A 33 -2.36 5.48 -30.38
C GLN A 33 -1.84 6.37 -29.23
N ARG A 34 -2.42 6.23 -28.04
CA ARG A 34 -2.07 7.03 -26.84
C ARG A 34 -2.08 6.20 -25.59
N PHE A 35 -1.35 6.67 -24.59
CA PHE A 35 -1.48 6.17 -23.21
C PHE A 35 -2.57 6.96 -22.48
N ILE A 36 -3.38 6.28 -21.70
CA ILE A 36 -4.38 6.85 -20.81
C ILE A 36 -3.90 6.60 -19.38
N PHE A 37 -3.67 7.70 -18.65
CA PHE A 37 -3.43 7.65 -17.21
C PHE A 37 -4.76 7.81 -16.50
N ASP A 38 -5.05 6.93 -15.55
CA ASP A 38 -6.27 6.98 -14.74
C ASP A 38 -5.95 6.77 -13.26
N VAL A 39 -6.86 7.25 -12.40
CA VAL A 39 -6.80 7.07 -10.95
C VAL A 39 -8.00 6.23 -10.53
N ILE A 40 -7.72 5.13 -9.85
CA ILE A 40 -8.69 4.09 -9.56
C ILE A 40 -8.94 4.06 -8.05
N GLU A 41 -10.22 4.13 -7.66
CA GLU A 41 -10.67 3.91 -6.28
C GLU A 41 -10.94 2.43 -6.14
N GLY A 42 -10.47 1.49 -6.39
CA GLY A 42 -10.76 0.06 -6.24
C GLY A 42 -12.09 -0.29 -5.54
N ARG A 43 -12.69 -1.38 -5.89
CA ARG A 43 -13.94 -1.85 -5.27
C ARG A 43 -13.64 -2.55 -3.95
N ASP A 44 -14.54 -2.42 -2.99
CA ASP A 44 -14.57 -3.33 -1.84
C ASP A 44 -15.35 -4.59 -2.24
N ILE A 45 -14.63 -5.68 -2.46
CA ILE A 45 -15.17 -7.00 -2.77
C ILE A 45 -14.69 -8.03 -1.73
N THR A 46 -14.57 -7.58 -0.48
CA THR A 46 -14.22 -8.44 0.65
C THR A 46 -15.37 -9.36 1.04
N ALA A 47 -15.07 -10.36 1.87
CA ALA A 47 -16.08 -11.21 2.45
C ALA A 47 -16.98 -10.51 3.50
N ASN A 48 -16.61 -9.29 3.91
CA ASN A 48 -17.28 -8.54 4.98
C ASN A 48 -18.31 -7.53 4.46
N GLN A 49 -18.52 -7.43 3.15
CA GLN A 49 -19.53 -6.58 2.52
C GLN A 49 -20.60 -7.43 1.81
N ASP A 50 -21.80 -6.85 1.60
CA ASP A 50 -22.96 -7.57 1.04
C ASP A 50 -23.41 -7.01 -0.32
N LEU A 51 -22.67 -6.04 -0.91
CA LEU A 51 -23.09 -5.32 -2.11
C LEU A 51 -22.65 -6.02 -3.41
N LEU A 52 -21.47 -6.64 -3.38
CA LEU A 52 -20.83 -7.26 -4.54
C LEU A 52 -20.46 -8.73 -4.22
N PRO A 53 -20.37 -9.60 -5.22
CA PRO A 53 -19.82 -10.93 -5.03
C PRO A 53 -18.41 -10.83 -4.43
N PRO A 54 -18.12 -11.54 -3.32
CA PRO A 54 -16.82 -11.44 -2.67
C PRO A 54 -15.74 -12.19 -3.46
N ALA A 55 -14.54 -11.59 -3.55
CA ALA A 55 -13.33 -12.26 -4.00
C ALA A 55 -12.51 -12.70 -2.79
N ILE A 56 -12.47 -14.02 -2.57
CA ILE A 56 -11.70 -14.64 -1.48
C ILE A 56 -10.57 -15.46 -2.09
N PHE A 57 -9.34 -15.04 -1.83
CA PHE A 57 -8.14 -15.75 -2.26
C PHE A 57 -7.70 -16.72 -1.18
N SER A 58 -7.77 -18.01 -1.49
CA SER A 58 -7.46 -19.07 -0.53
C SER A 58 -7.00 -20.36 -1.23
N VAL A 59 -6.06 -21.05 -0.61
CA VAL A 59 -5.70 -22.42 -1.00
C VAL A 59 -6.88 -23.37 -0.80
N ASP A 60 -7.69 -23.14 0.23
CA ASP A 60 -8.86 -23.98 0.53
C ASP A 60 -9.94 -23.87 -0.59
N TYR A 61 -9.93 -22.78 -1.35
CA TYR A 61 -10.79 -22.61 -2.55
C TYR A 61 -10.10 -22.98 -3.86
N ASP A 62 -8.87 -23.49 -3.79
CA ASP A 62 -8.09 -23.92 -4.95
C ASP A 62 -7.96 -22.83 -6.03
N ASN A 63 -7.85 -21.55 -5.62
CA ASN A 63 -7.73 -20.42 -6.53
C ASN A 63 -6.41 -19.67 -6.43
N ILE A 64 -5.58 -20.02 -5.46
CA ILE A 64 -4.20 -19.56 -5.36
C ILE A 64 -3.25 -20.73 -5.13
N GLY A 65 -2.04 -20.60 -5.67
CA GLY A 65 -0.98 -21.61 -5.59
C GLY A 65 0.09 -21.25 -4.57
N GLU A 66 1.31 -21.03 -5.05
CA GLU A 66 2.42 -20.63 -4.17
C GLU A 66 2.12 -19.32 -3.46
N GLN A 67 2.40 -19.30 -2.16
CA GLN A 67 2.13 -18.15 -1.29
C GLN A 67 3.40 -17.72 -0.58
N ARG A 68 3.52 -16.41 -0.43
CA ARG A 68 4.58 -15.79 0.37
C ARG A 68 3.99 -14.71 1.26
N LEU A 69 4.12 -14.89 2.56
CA LEU A 69 3.76 -13.88 3.55
C LEU A 69 5.03 -13.22 4.09
N VAL A 70 5.08 -11.90 4.06
CA VAL A 70 6.12 -11.10 4.68
C VAL A 70 5.48 -10.12 5.66
N GLU A 71 5.81 -10.27 6.93
CA GLU A 71 5.51 -9.29 7.97
C GLU A 71 6.81 -8.67 8.45
N SER A 72 6.93 -7.37 8.43
CA SER A 72 8.15 -6.68 8.85
C SER A 72 7.85 -5.39 9.58
N ARG A 73 8.47 -5.24 10.76
CA ARG A 73 8.51 -4.01 11.56
C ARG A 73 9.88 -3.34 11.54
N ALA A 74 10.79 -3.76 10.65
CA ALA A 74 12.17 -3.28 10.62
C ALA A 74 12.27 -1.75 10.46
N ASN A 75 11.33 -1.15 9.75
CA ASN A 75 11.26 0.30 9.53
C ASN A 75 10.01 0.94 10.12
N TYR A 76 9.25 0.19 10.91
CA TYR A 76 8.02 0.68 11.53
C TYR A 76 8.33 1.78 12.56
N ALA A 77 7.51 2.82 12.55
CA ALA A 77 7.50 3.85 13.59
C ALA A 77 6.08 4.34 13.83
N ASN A 78 5.75 4.61 15.08
CA ASN A 78 4.45 5.15 15.50
C ASN A 78 4.58 6.46 16.26
N THR A 79 5.83 6.91 16.53
CA THR A 79 6.11 8.16 17.21
C THR A 79 7.20 8.93 16.46
N ALA A 80 6.95 10.19 16.15
CA ALA A 80 7.91 11.07 15.49
C ALA A 80 8.29 12.24 16.39
N ILE A 81 9.58 12.40 16.65
CA ILE A 81 10.16 13.56 17.32
C ILE A 81 10.57 14.54 16.23
N VAL A 82 9.74 15.57 16.02
CA VAL A 82 9.92 16.55 14.95
C VAL A 82 10.60 17.80 15.51
N ALA A 83 11.77 18.11 14.99
CA ALA A 83 12.55 19.25 15.45
C ALA A 83 12.62 20.32 14.34
N GLY A 84 12.04 21.48 14.63
CA GLY A 84 11.99 22.68 13.78
C GLY A 84 13.27 23.48 13.75
N GLN A 85 13.16 24.79 13.50
CA GLN A 85 14.27 25.74 13.53
C GLN A 85 14.80 25.97 14.95
N GLY A 86 15.98 26.58 15.05
CA GLY A 86 16.66 26.89 16.29
C GLY A 86 17.82 25.96 16.60
N GLU A 87 18.55 26.29 17.68
CA GLU A 87 19.71 25.53 18.16
C GLU A 87 19.59 25.26 19.67
N GLY A 88 20.10 24.11 20.09
CA GLY A 88 20.13 23.74 21.49
C GLY A 88 18.73 23.75 22.13
N VAL A 89 18.60 24.44 23.25
CA VAL A 89 17.37 24.53 24.06
C VAL A 89 16.29 25.44 23.42
N GLU A 90 16.68 26.27 22.46
CA GLU A 90 15.77 27.16 21.76
C GLU A 90 15.12 26.47 20.53
N ARG A 91 15.59 25.29 20.21
CA ARG A 91 15.03 24.51 19.11
C ARG A 91 13.65 23.98 19.49
N GLU A 92 12.66 24.32 18.71
CA GLU A 92 11.30 23.82 18.94
C GLU A 92 11.20 22.34 18.54
N VAL A 93 10.66 21.52 19.44
CA VAL A 93 10.48 20.08 19.25
C VAL A 93 9.05 19.70 19.58
N VAL A 94 8.42 19.00 18.66
CA VAL A 94 7.05 18.48 18.83
C VAL A 94 7.10 16.96 18.70
N VAL A 95 6.38 16.27 19.58
CA VAL A 95 6.17 14.81 19.49
C VAL A 95 4.83 14.55 18.83
N VAL A 96 4.83 13.71 17.81
CA VAL A 96 3.64 13.26 17.06
C VAL A 96 3.51 11.77 17.27
N GLY A 97 2.33 11.32 17.68
CA GLY A 97 2.04 9.95 18.13
C GLY A 97 1.70 9.94 19.61
N ASP A 98 0.94 8.98 20.05
CA ASP A 98 0.38 8.87 21.42
C ASP A 98 0.82 7.58 22.14
N VAL A 99 1.79 6.85 21.56
CA VAL A 99 2.28 5.59 22.13
C VAL A 99 3.50 5.83 22.99
N GLU A 100 3.44 5.33 24.22
CA GLU A 100 4.50 5.46 25.22
C GLU A 100 5.08 4.10 25.63
N GLY A 101 6.27 4.12 26.20
CA GLY A 101 6.92 2.96 26.80
C GLY A 101 7.54 2.02 25.77
N LEU A 102 7.44 0.72 26.00
CA LEU A 102 8.11 -0.29 25.17
C LEU A 102 7.48 -0.47 23.79
N ASP A 103 6.26 0.01 23.60
CA ASP A 103 5.54 -0.05 22.34
C ASP A 103 5.77 1.21 21.48
N SER A 104 6.56 2.18 21.96
CA SER A 104 6.97 3.37 21.22
C SER A 104 8.14 3.04 20.29
N PHE A 105 7.91 3.15 18.99
CA PHE A 105 8.91 3.04 17.93
C PHE A 105 9.15 4.43 17.37
N GLU A 106 10.26 5.05 17.79
CA GLU A 106 10.50 6.47 17.57
C GLU A 106 11.36 6.74 16.34
N ILE A 107 11.00 7.80 15.60
CA ILE A 107 11.86 8.40 14.58
C ILE A 107 12.15 9.86 14.88
N PHE A 108 13.36 10.29 14.57
CA PHE A 108 13.71 11.70 14.58
C PHE A 108 13.51 12.32 13.20
N VAL A 109 12.80 13.45 13.16
CA VAL A 109 12.50 14.20 11.93
C VAL A 109 13.14 15.57 12.02
N ASP A 110 14.18 15.82 11.22
CA ASP A 110 14.76 17.15 11.08
C ASP A 110 13.88 18.02 10.15
N ALA A 111 13.28 19.04 10.70
CA ALA A 111 12.35 19.93 10.03
C ALA A 111 12.80 21.41 10.13
N ARG A 112 14.11 21.67 10.01
CA ARG A 112 14.69 23.03 10.05
C ARG A 112 14.23 23.94 8.93
N ASP A 113 13.66 23.37 7.89
CA ASP A 113 13.03 24.07 6.78
C ASP A 113 11.65 24.67 7.15
N ILE A 114 11.11 24.30 8.32
CA ILE A 114 9.81 24.77 8.80
C ILE A 114 10.01 25.88 9.81
N GLU A 115 9.50 27.07 9.50
CA GLU A 115 9.56 28.26 10.35
C GLU A 115 8.42 28.31 11.37
N ASN A 116 7.25 27.76 11.02
CA ASN A 116 6.07 27.84 11.88
C ASN A 116 5.87 26.50 12.62
N ALA A 117 5.86 26.58 13.92
CA ALA A 117 5.64 25.43 14.81
C ALA A 117 4.35 24.64 14.51
N ALA A 118 3.31 25.32 14.06
CA ALA A 118 2.04 24.69 13.71
C ALA A 118 2.16 23.72 12.51
N ASP A 119 3.22 23.83 11.70
CA ASP A 119 3.47 22.98 10.55
C ASP A 119 4.37 21.76 10.87
N LEU A 120 4.89 21.67 12.10
CA LEU A 120 5.71 20.54 12.54
C LEU A 120 4.89 19.24 12.68
N PRO A 121 3.70 19.22 13.32
CA PRO A 121 2.91 18.00 13.45
C PRO A 121 2.54 17.36 12.10
N PRO A 122 2.05 18.10 11.09
CA PRO A 122 1.79 17.54 9.76
C PRO A 122 3.03 16.89 9.11
N ARG A 123 4.23 17.43 9.36
CA ARG A 123 5.49 16.82 8.89
C ARG A 123 5.77 15.49 9.59
N GLY A 124 5.49 15.39 10.88
CA GLY A 124 5.60 14.17 11.67
C GLY A 124 4.63 13.10 11.16
N GLU A 125 3.36 13.45 10.98
CA GLU A 125 2.32 12.57 10.43
C GLU A 125 2.71 12.04 9.04
N GLN A 126 3.20 12.92 8.17
CA GLN A 126 3.70 12.51 6.87
C GLN A 126 4.84 11.49 6.99
N LYS A 127 5.79 11.71 7.92
CA LYS A 127 6.92 10.79 8.10
C LYS A 127 6.50 9.46 8.72
N LEU A 128 5.53 9.45 9.59
CA LEU A 128 4.96 8.22 10.14
C LEU A 128 4.18 7.43 9.09
N SER A 129 3.47 8.10 8.17
CA SER A 129 2.78 7.40 7.09
C SER A 129 3.73 6.68 6.12
N GLU A 130 4.99 7.11 6.03
CA GLU A 130 6.06 6.45 5.27
C GLU A 130 6.69 5.25 6.03
N LYS A 131 6.33 5.05 7.32
CA LYS A 131 6.95 4.10 8.25
C LYS A 131 5.95 3.08 8.81
N GLN A 132 5.01 2.68 8.00
CA GLN A 132 4.03 1.68 8.39
C GLN A 132 4.63 0.27 8.49
N GLU A 133 3.97 -0.59 9.23
CA GLU A 133 4.27 -2.02 9.22
C GLU A 133 4.11 -2.58 7.81
N VAL A 134 5.10 -3.31 7.36
CA VAL A 134 5.03 -3.98 6.05
C VAL A 134 4.34 -5.32 6.24
N PHE A 135 3.22 -5.47 5.58
CA PHE A 135 2.54 -6.73 5.40
C PHE A 135 2.35 -6.94 3.90
N THR A 136 3.03 -7.94 3.36
CA THR A 136 2.90 -8.30 1.95
C THR A 136 2.51 -9.76 1.85
N PHE A 137 1.47 -10.02 1.09
CA PHE A 137 1.06 -11.35 0.71
C PHE A 137 1.12 -11.48 -0.81
N ASP A 138 2.04 -12.28 -1.29
CA ASP A 138 2.20 -12.55 -2.72
C ASP A 138 1.66 -13.94 -3.02
N SER A 139 0.97 -14.09 -4.12
CA SER A 139 0.45 -15.37 -4.55
C SER A 139 0.36 -15.49 -6.06
N ASN A 140 0.53 -16.72 -6.53
CA ASN A 140 0.18 -17.09 -7.89
C ASN A 140 -1.31 -17.44 -7.94
N VAL A 141 -2.07 -16.72 -8.76
CA VAL A 141 -3.50 -16.96 -8.96
C VAL A 141 -3.70 -18.02 -10.03
N LEU A 142 -4.52 -19.02 -9.73
CA LEU A 142 -4.87 -20.10 -10.66
C LEU A 142 -5.96 -19.60 -11.60
N THR A 143 -5.57 -19.26 -12.83
CA THR A 143 -6.42 -18.56 -13.82
C THR A 143 -7.55 -19.39 -14.40
N ASP A 144 -7.56 -20.70 -14.18
CA ASP A 144 -8.59 -21.64 -14.62
C ASP A 144 -9.62 -22.00 -13.53
N ARG A 145 -9.68 -21.19 -12.47
CA ARG A 145 -10.53 -21.41 -11.30
C ARG A 145 -11.70 -20.42 -11.24
N ASN A 146 -12.20 -20.19 -10.04
CA ASN A 146 -13.43 -19.46 -9.76
C ASN A 146 -13.28 -17.92 -9.75
N LEU A 147 -12.07 -17.38 -9.87
CA LEU A 147 -11.82 -15.93 -9.92
C LEU A 147 -11.07 -15.60 -11.22
N ILE A 148 -11.69 -14.74 -12.03
CA ILE A 148 -11.16 -14.31 -13.34
C ILE A 148 -10.71 -12.85 -13.22
N TYR A 149 -9.44 -12.61 -13.55
CA TYR A 149 -8.89 -11.26 -13.59
C TYR A 149 -9.60 -10.40 -14.64
N GLU A 150 -9.81 -9.14 -14.35
CA GLU A 150 -10.58 -8.15 -15.12
C GLU A 150 -12.12 -8.34 -15.07
N GLU A 151 -12.62 -9.51 -14.69
CA GLU A 151 -14.06 -9.78 -14.51
C GLU A 151 -14.44 -9.72 -13.03
N ASP A 152 -13.92 -10.64 -12.23
CA ASP A 152 -14.26 -10.78 -10.81
C ASP A 152 -13.45 -9.85 -9.93
N PHE A 153 -12.16 -9.67 -10.23
CA PHE A 153 -11.27 -8.78 -9.51
C PHE A 153 -10.34 -8.00 -10.43
N ARG A 154 -9.81 -6.86 -9.94
CA ARG A 154 -8.92 -5.95 -10.68
C ARG A 154 -7.86 -5.37 -9.77
N LEU A 155 -6.82 -4.81 -10.39
CA LEU A 155 -5.83 -3.99 -9.68
C LEU A 155 -6.53 -2.89 -8.87
N GLY A 156 -6.12 -2.74 -7.60
CA GLY A 156 -6.68 -1.75 -6.69
C GLY A 156 -7.90 -2.20 -5.89
N ASP A 157 -8.55 -3.31 -6.23
CA ASP A 157 -9.67 -3.84 -5.45
C ASP A 157 -9.22 -4.30 -4.05
N ILE A 158 -10.11 -4.18 -3.08
CA ILE A 158 -9.92 -4.72 -1.72
C ILE A 158 -10.59 -6.08 -1.65
N VAL A 159 -9.82 -7.09 -1.32
CA VAL A 159 -10.22 -8.52 -1.34
C VAL A 159 -9.93 -9.18 -0.01
N THR A 160 -10.52 -10.32 0.26
CA THR A 160 -10.18 -11.15 1.43
C THR A 160 -9.15 -12.20 1.06
N ILE A 161 -8.07 -12.27 1.85
CA ILE A 161 -7.06 -13.33 1.78
C ILE A 161 -7.29 -14.26 2.95
N GLN A 162 -7.31 -15.56 2.69
CA GLN A 162 -7.49 -16.56 3.73
C GLN A 162 -6.50 -17.70 3.57
N ASN A 163 -5.81 -18.02 4.66
CA ASN A 163 -4.97 -19.20 4.76
C ASN A 163 -5.25 -19.89 6.11
N GLY A 164 -5.95 -21.01 6.06
CA GLY A 164 -6.35 -21.74 7.25
C GLY A 164 -5.15 -22.38 7.98
N GLU A 165 -4.10 -22.79 7.26
CA GLU A 165 -2.88 -23.40 7.85
C GLU A 165 -2.10 -22.36 8.68
N TRP A 166 -2.01 -21.11 8.18
CA TRP A 166 -1.31 -20.02 8.89
C TRP A 166 -2.21 -19.27 9.87
N GLY A 167 -3.52 -19.58 9.88
CA GLY A 167 -4.49 -18.84 10.69
C GLY A 167 -4.68 -17.39 10.27
N VAL A 168 -4.39 -17.09 9.00
CA VAL A 168 -4.50 -15.72 8.44
C VAL A 168 -5.85 -15.57 7.76
N THR A 169 -6.58 -14.53 8.15
CA THR A 169 -7.73 -13.99 7.40
C THR A 169 -7.64 -12.49 7.48
N THR A 170 -7.46 -11.83 6.36
CA THR A 170 -7.25 -10.38 6.30
C THR A 170 -7.79 -9.82 4.99
N ASP A 171 -8.27 -8.58 5.06
CA ASP A 171 -8.68 -7.83 3.88
C ASP A 171 -7.53 -6.95 3.41
N ARG A 172 -7.19 -7.03 2.14
CA ARG A 172 -6.06 -6.31 1.56
C ARG A 172 -6.41 -5.78 0.18
N ARG A 173 -5.73 -4.71 -0.20
CA ARG A 173 -5.79 -4.16 -1.55
C ARG A 173 -4.84 -4.92 -2.45
N ILE A 174 -5.28 -5.21 -3.66
CA ILE A 174 -4.42 -5.69 -4.74
C ILE A 174 -3.50 -4.54 -5.16
N THR A 175 -2.20 -4.66 -4.89
CA THR A 175 -1.20 -3.61 -5.15
C THR A 175 -0.45 -3.82 -6.45
N GLU A 176 -0.32 -5.07 -6.90
CA GLU A 176 0.34 -5.41 -8.15
C GLU A 176 -0.31 -6.63 -8.78
N VAL A 177 -0.41 -6.61 -10.11
CA VAL A 177 -0.82 -7.77 -10.92
C VAL A 177 0.20 -7.92 -12.04
N THR A 178 0.88 -9.07 -12.07
CA THR A 178 1.87 -9.39 -13.10
C THR A 178 1.35 -10.53 -13.98
N GLU A 179 1.13 -10.22 -15.24
CA GLU A 179 0.78 -11.20 -16.27
C GLU A 179 2.03 -11.74 -16.97
N VAL A 180 2.23 -13.04 -16.91
CA VAL A 180 3.38 -13.72 -17.52
C VAL A 180 2.92 -14.65 -18.63
N TYR A 181 3.35 -14.37 -19.85
CA TYR A 181 3.08 -15.17 -21.02
C TYR A 181 4.34 -15.96 -21.44
N GLU A 182 4.33 -17.24 -21.18
CA GLU A 182 5.45 -18.13 -21.52
C GLU A 182 5.01 -19.21 -22.53
N GLY A 183 5.96 -19.91 -23.14
CA GLY A 183 5.67 -21.02 -24.04
C GLY A 183 4.90 -22.19 -23.41
N THR A 184 4.86 -22.24 -22.08
CA THR A 184 4.16 -23.24 -21.27
C THR A 184 2.74 -22.81 -20.88
N GLY A 185 2.39 -21.54 -21.07
CA GLY A 185 1.05 -21.01 -20.77
C GLY A 185 1.06 -19.60 -20.20
N PHE A 186 -0.10 -19.20 -19.70
CA PHE A 186 -0.34 -17.92 -19.02
C PHE A 186 -0.27 -18.11 -17.51
N LYS A 187 0.36 -17.18 -16.82
CA LYS A 187 0.47 -17.16 -15.38
C LYS A 187 0.12 -15.76 -14.86
N LEU A 188 -0.54 -15.69 -13.73
CA LEU A 188 -0.95 -14.46 -13.07
C LEU A 188 -0.41 -14.45 -11.65
N ASP A 189 0.50 -13.54 -11.37
CA ASP A 189 1.03 -13.30 -10.03
C ASP A 189 0.40 -12.02 -9.45
N VAL A 190 -0.09 -12.09 -8.21
CA VAL A 190 -0.80 -10.99 -7.53
C VAL A 190 -0.15 -10.71 -6.19
N ALA A 191 0.12 -9.42 -5.92
CA ALA A 191 0.56 -8.91 -4.63
C ALA A 191 -0.56 -8.11 -3.95
N PHE A 192 -0.66 -8.29 -2.61
CA PHE A 192 -1.71 -7.71 -1.79
C PHE A 192 -1.13 -6.84 -0.67
#